data_d31090b34920425010868a72dced0565
#
_entry.id   d31090b34920425010868a72dced0565
#
_cell.length_a   1.000
_cell.length_b   1.000
_cell.length_c   1.000
_cell.angle_alpha   90.00
_cell.angle_beta   90.00
_cell.angle_gamma   90.00
#
_symmetry.space_group_name_H-M   'P 1'
#
loop_
_entity.id
_entity.type
_entity.pdbx_description
1 polymer ?
#
loop_
_entity_poly.entity_id
_entity_poly.type
_entity_poly.pdbx_seq_one_letter_code
_entity_poly.pdbx_strand_id
1 'polypeptide(L)'
;MTILHAGGKFGGGGYAVSGGLHGVGISVVNALSTRVNTEIRRQGYVWRMSFANGGTPITPLERGEATDETGTTQVFYPDPEIFETVEFDFETLRQRFQQMAFLNKGLRITLTDERDFATDEGDEIAGGEDASDKKTKGHRTVSYCYEHGLRDYVEYLDSAKKTDTINNEIIDFEADNDEGTMSVEIAMQWTTAYSSSVHTFANT
;
A
#
# COMPACT_ATOMS: atom_id res chain seq x y z
N MET A 1 14.65 -5.52 12.26
CA MET A 1 13.60 -6.53 11.93
C MET A 1 13.46 -7.58 13.02
N THR A 2 14.33 -7.61 13.98
CA THR A 2 14.30 -8.53 15.15
C THR A 2 14.01 -7.80 16.46
N ILE A 3 14.00 -6.48 16.48
CA ILE A 3 13.71 -5.65 17.65
C ILE A 3 12.45 -4.84 17.35
N LEU A 4 11.45 -4.94 18.22
CA LEU A 4 10.22 -4.16 18.15
C LEU A 4 10.54 -2.68 18.43
N HIS A 5 9.81 -1.77 17.78
CA HIS A 5 9.95 -0.32 17.95
C HIS A 5 11.35 0.25 17.62
N ALA A 6 12.15 -0.44 16.82
CA ALA A 6 13.51 -0.02 16.42
C ALA A 6 13.56 0.69 15.04
N GLY A 7 12.42 1.07 14.48
CA GLY A 7 12.34 1.72 13.19
C GLY A 7 12.73 3.20 13.24
N GLY A 8 13.08 3.78 12.09
CA GLY A 8 13.45 5.21 11.93
C GLY A 8 12.36 6.21 12.35
N LYS A 9 11.13 5.73 12.64
CA LYS A 9 10.03 6.54 13.17
C LYS A 9 10.25 7.05 14.59
N PHE A 10 11.10 6.37 15.36
CA PHE A 10 11.34 6.71 16.78
C PHE A 10 12.58 7.58 17.00
N GLY A 11 13.33 7.91 15.96
CA GLY A 11 14.60 8.64 16.05
C GLY A 11 14.59 10.11 15.61
N GLY A 12 13.42 10.71 15.42
CA GLY A 12 13.27 12.15 15.11
C GLY A 12 13.52 12.51 13.64
N GLY A 13 12.52 13.06 12.97
CA GLY A 13 12.67 13.88 11.75
C GLY A 13 12.80 13.16 10.41
N GLY A 14 12.78 11.84 10.35
CA GLY A 14 12.97 11.11 9.09
C GLY A 14 11.70 10.88 8.25
N TYR A 15 10.53 11.02 8.83
CA TYR A 15 9.24 10.79 8.16
C TYR A 15 8.23 11.87 8.53
N ALA A 16 7.81 12.65 7.55
CA ALA A 16 6.74 13.65 7.73
C ALA A 16 5.36 12.98 7.82
N VAL A 17 5.19 11.85 7.10
CA VAL A 17 3.97 11.01 7.12
C VAL A 17 4.40 9.55 7.13
N SER A 18 3.80 8.72 7.97
CA SER A 18 4.09 7.29 7.98
C SER A 18 2.83 6.49 8.24
N GLY A 19 2.41 5.65 7.30
CA GLY A 19 1.38 4.64 7.52
C GLY A 19 1.79 3.70 8.66
N GLY A 20 0.94 3.57 9.67
CA GLY A 20 1.15 2.70 10.84
C GLY A 20 1.89 3.36 12.00
N LEU A 21 1.39 3.12 13.21
CA LEU A 21 1.79 3.80 14.46
C LEU A 21 2.89 3.12 15.26
N HIS A 22 3.02 1.80 15.13
CA HIS A 22 3.74 1.01 16.13
C HIS A 22 5.17 0.62 15.73
N GLY A 23 5.56 0.82 14.45
CA GLY A 23 6.89 0.40 13.95
C GLY A 23 7.17 -1.10 14.08
N VAL A 24 6.12 -1.92 14.12
CA VAL A 24 6.23 -3.38 14.29
C VAL A 24 5.91 -4.17 13.02
N GLY A 25 5.33 -3.56 11.98
CA GLY A 25 4.82 -4.27 10.80
C GLY A 25 5.85 -5.20 10.17
N ILE A 26 7.03 -4.70 9.86
CA ILE A 26 8.09 -5.52 9.25
C ILE A 26 8.62 -6.61 10.19
N SER A 27 8.61 -6.38 11.51
CA SER A 27 9.00 -7.38 12.50
C SER A 27 7.96 -8.51 12.59
N VAL A 28 6.68 -8.17 12.45
CA VAL A 28 5.58 -9.14 12.39
C VAL A 28 5.67 -9.98 11.11
N VAL A 29 5.87 -9.34 9.94
CA VAL A 29 6.09 -10.07 8.68
C VAL A 29 7.25 -11.06 8.82
N ASN A 30 8.36 -10.62 9.43
CA ASN A 30 9.52 -11.47 9.64
C ASN A 30 9.21 -12.64 10.60
N ALA A 31 8.47 -12.39 11.68
CA ALA A 31 8.09 -13.41 12.65
C ALA A 31 7.12 -14.47 12.08
N LEU A 32 6.27 -14.09 11.14
CA LEU A 32 5.25 -14.93 10.50
C LEU A 32 5.73 -15.55 9.17
N SER A 33 7.03 -15.51 8.88
CA SER A 33 7.61 -16.02 7.65
C SER A 33 8.62 -17.12 7.91
N THR A 34 8.63 -18.13 7.05
CA THR A 34 9.71 -19.14 7.01
C THR A 34 11.02 -18.52 6.57
N ARG A 35 10.97 -17.49 5.72
CA ARG A 35 12.13 -16.77 5.21
C ARG A 35 11.77 -15.33 4.84
N VAL A 36 12.70 -14.40 5.13
CA VAL A 36 12.66 -13.01 4.65
C VAL A 36 14.03 -12.64 4.11
N ASN A 37 14.08 -12.10 2.88
CA ASN A 37 15.28 -11.52 2.30
C ASN A 37 15.08 -10.02 2.15
N THR A 38 16.03 -9.25 2.67
CA THR A 38 16.01 -7.80 2.64
C THR A 38 17.16 -7.29 1.80
N GLU A 39 16.85 -6.40 0.86
CA GLU A 39 17.83 -5.62 0.13
C GLU A 39 17.53 -4.13 0.28
N ILE A 40 18.54 -3.36 0.65
CA ILE A 40 18.42 -1.91 0.86
C ILE A 40 19.48 -1.22 0.03
N ARG A 41 19.07 -0.29 -0.83
CA ARG A 41 19.94 0.61 -1.59
C ARG A 41 20.01 1.93 -0.85
N ARG A 42 21.15 2.18 -0.20
CA ARG A 42 21.37 3.38 0.62
C ARG A 42 22.85 3.68 0.79
N GLN A 43 23.19 4.95 0.88
CA GLN A 43 24.56 5.43 1.14
C GLN A 43 25.57 4.96 0.09
N GLY A 44 25.16 4.90 -1.18
CA GLY A 44 26.01 4.52 -2.29
C GLY A 44 26.25 3.02 -2.46
N TYR A 45 25.57 2.17 -1.68
CA TYR A 45 25.74 0.71 -1.73
C TYR A 45 24.43 -0.04 -1.60
N VAL A 46 24.41 -1.27 -2.12
CA VAL A 46 23.40 -2.29 -1.84
C VAL A 46 23.78 -3.03 -0.57
N TRP A 47 22.81 -3.16 0.35
CA TRP A 47 22.97 -3.90 1.60
C TRP A 47 21.99 -5.06 1.62
N ARG A 48 22.47 -6.25 2.02
CA ARG A 48 21.63 -7.46 2.05
C ARG A 48 21.69 -8.15 3.39
N MET A 49 20.56 -8.70 3.80
CA MET A 49 20.43 -9.52 4.99
C MET A 49 19.26 -10.49 4.83
N SER A 50 19.41 -11.71 5.34
CA SER A 50 18.37 -12.74 5.29
C SER A 50 18.03 -13.25 6.68
N PHE A 51 16.77 -13.62 6.84
CA PHE A 51 16.19 -14.16 8.07
C PHE A 51 15.44 -15.46 7.75
N ALA A 52 15.35 -16.36 8.73
CA ALA A 52 14.54 -17.57 8.64
C ALA A 52 13.89 -17.89 9.98
N ASN A 53 12.97 -18.86 9.96
CA ASN A 53 12.36 -19.45 11.15
C ASN A 53 11.85 -18.40 12.15
N GLY A 54 10.93 -17.55 11.71
CA GLY A 54 10.32 -16.55 12.57
C GLY A 54 11.25 -15.38 12.96
N GLY A 55 12.21 -15.04 12.11
CA GLY A 55 13.01 -13.82 12.27
C GLY A 55 14.44 -14.02 12.78
N THR A 56 14.94 -15.25 12.80
CA THR A 56 16.35 -15.51 13.11
C THR A 56 17.25 -15.07 11.95
N PRO A 57 18.24 -14.18 12.18
CA PRO A 57 19.21 -13.82 11.14
C PRO A 57 20.01 -15.06 10.70
N ILE A 58 20.06 -15.31 9.38
CA ILE A 58 20.85 -16.41 8.80
C ILE A 58 22.07 -15.92 8.02
N THR A 59 22.12 -14.63 7.72
CA THR A 59 23.32 -13.97 7.20
C THR A 59 23.64 -12.72 8.03
N PRO A 60 24.91 -12.30 8.11
CA PRO A 60 25.24 -10.97 8.60
C PRO A 60 24.71 -9.90 7.63
N LEU A 61 24.73 -8.63 8.05
CA LEU A 61 24.50 -7.51 7.13
C LEU A 61 25.70 -7.38 6.19
N GLU A 62 25.49 -7.64 4.90
CA GLU A 62 26.52 -7.65 3.89
C GLU A 62 26.41 -6.39 3.02
N ARG A 63 27.55 -5.74 2.76
CA ARG A 63 27.67 -4.68 1.78
C ARG A 63 27.99 -5.30 0.42
N GLY A 64 27.11 -5.07 -0.55
CA GLY A 64 27.27 -5.48 -1.94
C GLY A 64 27.87 -4.40 -2.84
N GLU A 65 27.40 -4.35 -4.07
CA GLU A 65 27.82 -3.45 -5.13
C GLU A 65 27.50 -1.99 -4.83
N ALA A 66 28.22 -1.07 -5.46
CA ALA A 66 27.92 0.35 -5.43
C ALA A 66 26.69 0.65 -6.28
N THR A 67 25.86 1.61 -5.83
CA THR A 67 24.65 2.06 -6.54
C THR A 67 24.32 3.49 -6.19
N ASP A 68 23.82 4.26 -7.15
CA ASP A 68 23.27 5.60 -6.94
C ASP A 68 21.76 5.57 -6.65
N GLU A 69 21.14 4.39 -6.73
CA GLU A 69 19.72 4.22 -6.44
C GLU A 69 19.46 4.22 -4.93
N THR A 70 18.22 4.57 -4.57
CA THR A 70 17.71 4.44 -3.22
C THR A 70 16.44 3.60 -3.22
N GLY A 71 16.25 2.79 -2.18
CA GLY A 71 15.04 1.97 -2.07
C GLY A 71 15.24 0.74 -1.20
N THR A 72 14.13 0.02 -1.00
CA THR A 72 14.10 -1.22 -0.23
C THR A 72 13.32 -2.29 -0.98
N THR A 73 13.89 -3.47 -1.08
CA THR A 73 13.22 -4.68 -1.58
C THR A 73 13.07 -5.67 -0.44
N GLN A 74 11.85 -6.15 -0.24
CA GLN A 74 11.54 -7.19 0.74
C GLN A 74 10.93 -8.38 0.02
N VAL A 75 11.51 -9.55 0.21
CA VAL A 75 10.94 -10.83 -0.25
C VAL A 75 10.65 -11.67 0.96
N PHE A 76 9.42 -12.10 1.13
CA PHE A 76 9.00 -12.90 2.28
C PHE A 76 8.18 -14.11 1.84
N TYR A 77 8.27 -15.16 2.62
CA TYR A 77 7.58 -16.42 2.40
C TYR A 77 6.73 -16.71 3.64
N PRO A 78 5.40 -16.53 3.58
CA PRO A 78 4.51 -16.80 4.71
C PRO A 78 4.68 -18.25 5.20
N ASP A 79 4.57 -18.44 6.52
CA ASP A 79 4.75 -19.74 7.13
C ASP A 79 3.46 -20.58 7.04
N PRO A 80 3.44 -21.70 6.32
CA PRO A 80 2.25 -22.55 6.20
C PRO A 80 1.89 -23.28 7.50
N GLU A 81 2.77 -23.30 8.52
CA GLU A 81 2.42 -23.83 9.84
C GLU A 81 1.62 -22.82 10.67
N ILE A 82 1.67 -21.54 10.30
CA ILE A 82 0.96 -20.44 11.00
C ILE A 82 -0.32 -20.06 10.27
N PHE A 83 -0.28 -19.99 8.93
CA PHE A 83 -1.40 -19.57 8.10
C PHE A 83 -2.15 -20.77 7.51
N GLU A 84 -3.48 -20.72 7.54
CA GLU A 84 -4.33 -21.74 6.90
C GLU A 84 -4.14 -21.79 5.38
N THR A 85 -3.81 -20.64 4.77
CA THR A 85 -3.43 -20.53 3.37
C THR A 85 -2.30 -19.53 3.21
N VAL A 86 -1.38 -19.79 2.32
CA VAL A 86 -0.28 -18.90 1.92
C VAL A 86 -0.47 -18.35 0.51
N GLU A 87 -1.62 -18.63 -0.10
CA GLU A 87 -1.97 -18.09 -1.42
C GLU A 87 -2.56 -16.70 -1.27
N PHE A 88 -1.98 -15.74 -2.00
CA PHE A 88 -2.49 -14.38 -2.04
C PHE A 88 -3.64 -14.25 -3.03
N ASP A 89 -4.75 -13.67 -2.58
CA ASP A 89 -5.87 -13.30 -3.43
C ASP A 89 -5.61 -11.92 -4.06
N PHE A 90 -5.58 -11.89 -5.40
CA PHE A 90 -5.28 -10.68 -6.15
C PHE A 90 -6.32 -9.59 -5.93
N GLU A 91 -7.62 -9.94 -5.93
CA GLU A 91 -8.68 -8.94 -5.83
C GLU A 91 -8.72 -8.29 -4.44
N THR A 92 -8.48 -9.06 -3.40
CA THR A 92 -8.34 -8.53 -2.03
C THR A 92 -7.17 -7.55 -1.93
N LEU A 93 -6.00 -7.90 -2.50
CA LEU A 93 -4.84 -7.00 -2.51
C LEU A 93 -5.10 -5.77 -3.37
N ARG A 94 -5.70 -5.93 -4.54
CA ARG A 94 -6.05 -4.85 -5.47
C ARG A 94 -6.91 -3.80 -4.79
N GLN A 95 -8.00 -4.23 -4.13
CA GLN A 95 -8.91 -3.33 -3.41
C GLN A 95 -8.20 -2.58 -2.27
N ARG A 96 -7.37 -3.28 -1.49
CA ARG A 96 -6.62 -2.68 -0.39
C ARG A 96 -5.58 -1.67 -0.88
N PHE A 97 -4.84 -1.99 -1.93
CA PHE A 97 -3.84 -1.08 -2.48
C PHE A 97 -4.47 0.14 -3.15
N GLN A 98 -5.61 -0.03 -3.82
CA GLN A 98 -6.38 1.08 -4.34
C GLN A 98 -6.85 2.02 -3.21
N GLN A 99 -7.40 1.46 -2.12
CA GLN A 99 -7.78 2.24 -0.94
C GLN A 99 -6.59 2.99 -0.33
N MET A 100 -5.44 2.31 -0.18
CA MET A 100 -4.22 2.95 0.32
C MET A 100 -3.73 4.09 -0.58
N ALA A 101 -3.86 3.95 -1.90
CA ALA A 101 -3.49 5.00 -2.83
C ALA A 101 -4.40 6.23 -2.71
N PHE A 102 -5.71 6.06 -2.49
CA PHE A 102 -6.63 7.17 -2.19
C PHE A 102 -6.29 7.90 -0.90
N LEU A 103 -5.87 7.17 0.13
CA LEU A 103 -5.54 7.73 1.44
C LEU A 103 -4.16 8.39 1.50
N ASN A 104 -3.34 8.25 0.46
CA ASN A 104 -1.99 8.80 0.39
C ASN A 104 -1.80 9.54 -0.94
N LYS A 105 -2.11 10.84 -0.96
CA LYS A 105 -2.03 11.70 -2.16
C LYS A 105 -0.69 11.54 -2.88
N GLY A 106 -0.73 11.29 -4.18
CA GLY A 106 0.45 11.17 -5.04
C GLY A 106 1.28 9.89 -4.86
N LEU A 107 0.90 9.01 -3.93
CA LEU A 107 1.58 7.72 -3.76
C LEU A 107 1.20 6.77 -4.90
N ARG A 108 2.22 6.33 -5.65
CA ARG A 108 2.03 5.29 -6.68
C ARG A 108 2.20 3.92 -6.08
N ILE A 109 1.16 3.08 -6.21
CA ILE A 109 1.17 1.68 -5.80
C ILE A 109 0.93 0.82 -7.04
N THR A 110 1.83 -0.13 -7.31
CA THR A 110 1.69 -1.10 -8.39
C THR A 110 1.63 -2.50 -7.82
N LEU A 111 0.63 -3.26 -8.19
CA LEU A 111 0.48 -4.69 -7.88
C LEU A 111 0.66 -5.49 -9.16
N THR A 112 1.59 -6.44 -9.14
CA THR A 112 1.80 -7.40 -10.23
C THR A 112 1.64 -8.80 -9.68
N ASP A 113 0.78 -9.60 -10.30
CA ASP A 113 0.67 -11.04 -10.08
C ASP A 113 1.39 -11.76 -11.22
N GLU A 114 2.51 -12.39 -10.87
CA GLU A 114 3.37 -13.10 -11.83
C GLU A 114 3.01 -14.58 -11.98
N ARG A 115 1.95 -15.03 -11.30
CA ARG A 115 1.46 -16.42 -11.48
C ARG A 115 0.88 -16.57 -12.87
N ASP A 116 1.07 -17.75 -13.48
CA ASP A 116 0.47 -18.07 -14.76
C ASP A 116 -1.06 -18.21 -14.61
N PHE A 117 -1.80 -17.36 -15.30
CA PHE A 117 -3.25 -17.50 -15.42
C PHE A 117 -3.58 -18.11 -16.77
N ALA A 118 -4.46 -19.13 -16.77
CA ALA A 118 -5.16 -19.52 -17.97
C ALA A 118 -6.01 -18.33 -18.42
N THR A 119 -5.73 -17.78 -19.60
CA THR A 119 -6.51 -16.70 -20.19
C THR A 119 -7.89 -17.22 -20.56
N ASP A 120 -8.86 -17.13 -19.65
CA ASP A 120 -10.26 -17.13 -20.04
C ASP A 120 -10.55 -15.79 -20.72
N GLU A 121 -10.89 -15.86 -22.00
CA GLU A 121 -11.36 -14.72 -22.81
C GLU A 121 -12.68 -14.23 -22.21
N GLY A 122 -12.69 -13.18 -21.38
CA GLY A 122 -13.96 -12.59 -20.99
C GLY A 122 -14.03 -11.58 -19.86
N ASP A 123 -13.03 -11.44 -19.01
CA ASP A 123 -13.10 -10.45 -17.93
C ASP A 123 -12.56 -9.07 -18.37
N GLU A 124 -13.43 -8.25 -18.99
CA GLU A 124 -13.26 -6.80 -19.02
C GLU A 124 -13.56 -6.24 -17.62
N ILE A 125 -12.52 -6.04 -16.81
CA ILE A 125 -12.66 -5.35 -15.52
C ILE A 125 -12.81 -3.86 -15.85
N ALA A 126 -13.98 -3.30 -15.52
CA ALA A 126 -14.23 -1.86 -15.58
C ALA A 126 -13.31 -1.15 -14.57
N GLY A 127 -12.12 -0.76 -15.02
CA GLY A 127 -11.22 0.12 -14.33
C GLY A 127 -11.51 1.57 -14.70
N GLY A 128 -11.50 2.48 -13.73
CA GLY A 128 -11.56 3.92 -14.02
C GLY A 128 -10.40 4.37 -14.94
N GLU A 129 -10.56 5.50 -15.61
CA GLU A 129 -9.71 5.97 -16.71
C GLU A 129 -8.21 6.12 -16.41
N ASP A 130 -7.76 5.96 -15.15
CA ASP A 130 -6.36 6.03 -14.73
C ASP A 130 -5.69 4.68 -14.46
N ALA A 131 -6.39 3.55 -14.60
CA ALA A 131 -5.80 2.23 -14.47
C ALA A 131 -5.28 1.73 -15.82
N SER A 132 -3.99 1.86 -16.09
CA SER A 132 -3.39 1.26 -17.27
C SER A 132 -3.23 -0.25 -17.06
N ASP A 133 -4.25 -1.03 -17.39
CA ASP A 133 -4.15 -2.50 -17.46
C ASP A 133 -3.32 -2.88 -18.70
N LYS A 134 -2.07 -3.26 -18.49
CA LYS A 134 -1.27 -3.92 -19.52
C LYS A 134 -1.30 -5.42 -19.28
N LYS A 135 -2.12 -6.12 -20.03
CA LYS A 135 -2.04 -7.58 -20.17
C LYS A 135 -0.76 -7.92 -20.94
N THR A 136 0.31 -8.21 -20.22
CA THR A 136 1.45 -8.93 -20.78
C THR A 136 1.17 -10.42 -20.57
N LYS A 137 1.49 -11.23 -21.56
CA LYS A 137 1.26 -12.70 -21.62
C LYS A 137 1.49 -13.36 -20.26
N GLY A 138 0.40 -13.73 -19.56
CA GLY A 138 0.44 -14.48 -18.30
C GLY A 138 0.49 -13.69 -16.99
N HIS A 139 0.75 -12.38 -16.98
CA HIS A 139 0.85 -11.59 -15.76
C HIS A 139 -0.25 -10.52 -15.67
N ARG A 140 -0.79 -10.31 -14.46
CA ARG A 140 -1.80 -9.30 -14.19
C ARG A 140 -1.17 -8.15 -13.41
N THR A 141 -1.20 -6.93 -13.97
CA THR A 141 -0.62 -5.74 -13.32
C THR A 141 -1.64 -4.62 -13.27
N VAL A 142 -1.79 -3.99 -12.10
CA VAL A 142 -2.57 -2.76 -11.89
C VAL A 142 -1.72 -1.71 -11.18
N SER A 143 -1.96 -0.43 -11.48
CA SER A 143 -1.23 0.68 -10.85
C SER A 143 -2.20 1.78 -10.47
N TYR A 144 -2.05 2.31 -9.26
CA TYR A 144 -2.88 3.37 -8.70
C TYR A 144 -2.02 4.55 -8.30
N CYS A 145 -2.50 5.77 -8.59
CA CYS A 145 -1.91 7.01 -8.13
C CYS A 145 -2.99 8.09 -8.18
N TYR A 146 -3.37 8.65 -7.04
CA TYR A 146 -4.43 9.63 -6.93
C TYR A 146 -3.87 10.94 -6.39
N GLU A 147 -3.95 11.99 -7.18
CA GLU A 147 -3.33 13.27 -6.86
C GLU A 147 -4.15 14.07 -5.83
N HIS A 148 -5.48 13.82 -5.75
CA HIS A 148 -6.38 14.54 -4.87
C HIS A 148 -6.89 13.72 -3.68
N GLY A 149 -6.40 12.50 -3.50
CA GLY A 149 -6.65 11.69 -2.31
C GLY A 149 -8.12 11.38 -2.04
N LEU A 150 -8.67 11.85 -0.90
CA LEU A 150 -10.07 11.59 -0.52
C LEU A 150 -11.08 12.19 -1.49
N ARG A 151 -10.75 13.27 -2.19
CA ARG A 151 -11.60 13.83 -3.25
C ARG A 151 -11.79 12.81 -4.38
N ASP A 152 -10.68 12.23 -4.87
CA ASP A 152 -10.71 11.19 -5.91
C ASP A 152 -11.47 9.95 -5.42
N TYR A 153 -11.38 9.65 -4.11
CA TYR A 153 -12.12 8.54 -3.51
C TYR A 153 -13.64 8.76 -3.51
N VAL A 154 -14.09 9.96 -3.17
CA VAL A 154 -15.52 10.31 -3.22
C VAL A 154 -16.03 10.23 -4.65
N GLU A 155 -15.30 10.78 -5.64
CA GLU A 155 -15.64 10.71 -7.05
C GLU A 155 -15.75 9.25 -7.54
N TYR A 156 -14.79 8.41 -7.16
CA TYR A 156 -14.82 6.97 -7.44
C TYR A 156 -16.08 6.29 -6.86
N LEU A 157 -16.43 6.58 -5.60
CA LEU A 157 -17.62 6.00 -4.96
C LEU A 157 -18.92 6.45 -5.63
N ASP A 158 -19.03 7.69 -6.05
CA ASP A 158 -20.20 8.24 -6.70
C ASP A 158 -20.37 7.71 -8.13
N SER A 159 -19.27 7.61 -8.87
CA SER A 159 -19.28 7.01 -10.22
C SER A 159 -19.76 5.55 -10.19
N ALA A 160 -19.40 4.80 -9.17
CA ALA A 160 -19.84 3.42 -8.98
C ALA A 160 -21.34 3.30 -8.70
N LYS A 161 -21.95 4.30 -8.03
CA LYS A 161 -23.39 4.31 -7.68
C LYS A 161 -24.31 4.76 -8.82
N LYS A 162 -23.80 5.39 -9.87
CA LYS A 162 -24.57 5.94 -11.01
C LYS A 162 -25.71 6.86 -10.56
N THR A 163 -25.48 7.69 -9.53
CA THR A 163 -26.45 8.68 -9.01
C THR A 163 -26.00 10.08 -9.42
N ASP A 164 -26.98 10.97 -9.67
CA ASP A 164 -26.66 12.36 -9.99
C ASP A 164 -26.18 13.09 -8.71
N THR A 165 -25.19 13.95 -8.86
CA THR A 165 -24.68 14.82 -7.81
C THR A 165 -25.55 16.07 -7.68
N ILE A 166 -25.77 16.54 -6.45
CA ILE A 166 -26.57 17.76 -6.16
C ILE A 166 -25.68 18.99 -6.25
N ASN A 167 -24.49 18.93 -5.67
CA ASN A 167 -23.49 20.00 -5.76
C ASN A 167 -22.50 19.71 -6.90
N ASN A 168 -22.10 20.75 -7.62
CA ASN A 168 -21.24 20.63 -8.81
C ASN A 168 -19.80 20.24 -8.48
N GLU A 169 -19.35 20.51 -7.25
CA GLU A 169 -17.99 20.24 -6.80
C GLU A 169 -18.01 19.45 -5.50
N ILE A 170 -17.05 18.55 -5.35
CA ILE A 170 -16.81 17.85 -4.09
C ILE A 170 -16.33 18.87 -3.08
N ILE A 171 -16.92 18.87 -1.90
CA ILE A 171 -16.48 19.70 -0.78
C ILE A 171 -15.37 18.95 -0.06
N ASP A 172 -14.19 19.50 -0.07
CA ASP A 172 -13.03 18.94 0.61
C ASP A 172 -12.29 20.00 1.42
N PHE A 173 -11.72 19.57 2.53
CA PHE A 173 -10.85 20.41 3.35
C PHE A 173 -9.90 19.56 4.20
N GLU A 174 -8.78 20.16 4.52
CA GLU A 174 -7.73 19.60 5.36
C GLU A 174 -7.37 20.60 6.46
N ALA A 175 -7.15 20.13 7.66
CA ALA A 175 -6.78 20.96 8.79
C ALA A 175 -5.81 20.24 9.72
N ASP A 176 -4.79 20.97 10.17
CA ASP A 176 -3.84 20.52 11.17
C ASP A 176 -4.08 21.27 12.48
N ASN A 177 -3.77 20.64 13.62
CA ASN A 177 -3.73 21.39 14.87
C ASN A 177 -2.46 22.25 14.95
N ASP A 178 -2.46 23.26 15.85
CA ASP A 178 -1.36 24.21 16.01
C ASP A 178 -0.01 23.55 16.33
N GLU A 179 -0.02 22.35 16.90
CA GLU A 179 1.18 21.60 17.26
C GLU A 179 1.65 20.67 16.13
N GLY A 180 0.90 20.52 15.02
CA GLY A 180 1.21 19.60 13.92
C GLY A 180 1.20 18.12 14.32
N THR A 181 0.53 17.78 15.43
CA THR A 181 0.44 16.40 15.93
C THR A 181 -0.83 15.68 15.49
N MET A 182 -1.82 16.42 15.01
CA MET A 182 -3.08 15.88 14.48
C MET A 182 -3.42 16.57 13.16
N SER A 183 -3.80 15.75 12.17
CA SER A 183 -4.32 16.20 10.88
C SER A 183 -5.68 15.57 10.64
N VAL A 184 -6.60 16.32 10.04
CA VAL A 184 -7.90 15.81 9.60
C VAL A 184 -8.09 16.18 8.13
N GLU A 185 -8.51 15.23 7.33
CA GLU A 185 -8.92 15.42 5.94
C GLU A 185 -10.36 14.94 5.78
N ILE A 186 -11.20 15.73 5.14
CA ILE A 186 -12.61 15.42 4.89
C ILE A 186 -12.92 15.71 3.44
N ALA A 187 -13.63 14.80 2.77
CA ALA A 187 -14.22 15.01 1.47
C ALA A 187 -15.68 14.53 1.49
N MET A 188 -16.60 15.30 0.90
CA MET A 188 -18.02 14.98 0.91
C MET A 188 -18.73 15.45 -0.36
N GLN A 189 -19.76 14.68 -0.75
CA GLN A 189 -20.60 14.94 -1.90
C GLN A 189 -22.04 14.58 -1.56
N TRP A 190 -23.00 15.40 -2.01
CA TRP A 190 -24.42 15.09 -1.95
C TRP A 190 -24.89 14.57 -3.30
N THR A 191 -25.66 13.49 -3.23
CA THR A 191 -26.27 12.86 -4.42
C THR A 191 -27.77 12.79 -4.26
N THR A 192 -28.48 12.46 -5.35
CA THR A 192 -29.93 12.26 -5.35
C THR A 192 -30.35 10.94 -4.70
N ALA A 193 -29.42 10.11 -4.23
CA ALA A 193 -29.73 8.87 -3.53
C ALA A 193 -30.36 9.11 -2.17
N TYR A 194 -31.30 8.24 -1.79
CA TYR A 194 -31.94 8.27 -0.45
C TYR A 194 -31.09 7.63 0.66
N SER A 195 -29.94 7.06 0.31
CA SER A 195 -29.00 6.44 1.25
C SER A 195 -27.76 7.31 1.44
N SER A 196 -27.25 7.34 2.66
CA SER A 196 -25.94 7.93 2.97
C SER A 196 -24.90 6.84 3.20
N SER A 197 -23.63 7.12 2.83
CA SER A 197 -22.49 6.29 3.20
C SER A 197 -21.41 7.17 3.82
N VAL A 198 -20.81 6.68 4.91
CA VAL A 198 -19.74 7.35 5.62
C VAL A 198 -18.58 6.38 5.72
N HIS A 199 -17.40 6.82 5.30
CA HIS A 199 -16.17 6.07 5.39
C HIS A 199 -15.21 6.83 6.30
N THR A 200 -14.67 6.16 7.31
CA THR A 200 -13.77 6.77 8.28
C THR A 200 -12.48 5.99 8.34
N PHE A 201 -11.38 6.70 8.37
CA PHE A 201 -10.03 6.14 8.45
C PHE A 201 -9.29 6.80 9.59
N ALA A 202 -8.43 6.07 10.26
CA ALA A 202 -7.60 6.61 11.32
C ALA A 202 -6.17 6.09 11.15
N ASN A 203 -5.20 7.00 11.23
CA ASN A 203 -3.76 6.68 11.19
C ASN A 203 -3.35 5.90 9.92
N THR A 204 -3.79 6.36 8.79
CA THR A 204 -3.51 5.80 7.46
C THR A 204 -2.15 6.24 6.93
#